data_19642586cc812fff5a8c01cd2d03ffaf
#
_entry.id   19642586cc812fff5a8c01cd2d03ffaf
#
_cell.length_a   1.000
_cell.length_b   1.000
_cell.length_c   1.000
_cell.angle_alpha   90.00
_cell.angle_beta   90.00
_cell.angle_gamma   90.00
#
_symmetry.space_group_name_H-M   'P 1'
#
loop_
_entity.id
_entity.type
_entity.pdbx_description
1 polymer ?
#
loop_
_entity_poly.entity_id
_entity_poly.type
_entity_poly.pdbx_seq_one_letter_code
_entity_poly.pdbx_strand_id
1 'polypeptide(L)'
;MTTSVKDMLAAANAAVPRITFAEAQDMMAKPGTLVVDVRDAPEVEKTGKVAGALHVSRGMLEFRADPASPYHDKSFAKDKTIILYCASGGRSALGAKTLKDLGFAHVYNLGAFKDWAESGGAVEHPIDSGM
;
A
#
# COMPACT_ATOMS: atom_id res chain seq x y z
N MET A 1 22.02 -21.45 2.56
CA MET A 1 20.89 -21.22 1.65
C MET A 1 20.56 -19.74 1.63
N THR A 2 20.26 -19.24 0.47
CA THR A 2 19.91 -17.82 0.29
C THR A 2 18.51 -17.69 -0.26
N THR A 3 17.85 -16.61 0.12
CA THR A 3 16.53 -16.27 -0.40
C THR A 3 16.71 -15.16 -1.46
N SER A 4 16.11 -15.35 -2.61
CA SER A 4 16.12 -14.34 -3.67
C SER A 4 14.92 -13.41 -3.55
N VAL A 5 14.96 -12.28 -4.25
CA VAL A 5 13.79 -11.39 -4.37
C VAL A 5 12.62 -12.15 -5.01
N LYS A 6 12.92 -13.01 -5.98
CA LYS A 6 11.89 -13.85 -6.60
C LYS A 6 11.18 -14.73 -5.56
N ASP A 7 11.96 -15.33 -4.67
CA ASP A 7 11.39 -16.17 -3.59
C ASP A 7 10.56 -15.34 -2.63
N MET A 8 11.03 -14.14 -2.29
CA MET A 8 10.29 -13.24 -1.39
C MET A 8 8.97 -12.81 -2.02
N LEU A 9 8.98 -12.47 -3.30
CA LEU A 9 7.76 -12.08 -4.01
C LEU A 9 6.77 -13.24 -4.12
N ALA A 10 7.26 -14.45 -4.38
CA ALA A 10 6.40 -15.62 -4.43
C ALA A 10 5.71 -15.86 -3.09
N ALA A 11 6.45 -15.76 -1.99
CA ALA A 11 5.89 -15.91 -0.66
C ALA A 11 4.87 -14.81 -0.34
N ALA A 12 5.18 -13.58 -0.73
CA ALA A 12 4.27 -12.45 -0.50
C ALA A 12 2.97 -12.61 -1.29
N ASN A 13 3.06 -12.99 -2.56
CA ASN A 13 1.89 -13.18 -3.41
C ASN A 13 1.04 -14.37 -2.94
N ALA A 14 1.65 -15.38 -2.32
CA ALA A 14 0.92 -16.48 -1.73
C ALA A 14 0.18 -16.08 -0.44
N ALA A 15 0.74 -15.13 0.31
CA ALA A 15 0.20 -14.72 1.60
C ALA A 15 -0.86 -13.62 1.49
N VAL A 16 -0.79 -12.78 0.46
CA VAL A 16 -1.64 -11.60 0.32
C VAL A 16 -2.42 -11.65 -0.99
N PRO A 17 -3.76 -11.56 -0.94
CA PRO A 17 -4.56 -11.56 -2.16
C PRO A 17 -4.28 -10.32 -3.02
N ARG A 18 -4.20 -10.54 -4.33
CA ARG A 18 -4.19 -9.48 -5.32
C ARG A 18 -5.65 -9.13 -5.63
N ILE A 19 -5.97 -7.84 -5.67
CA ILE A 19 -7.33 -7.40 -5.96
C ILE A 19 -7.37 -6.61 -7.27
N THR A 20 -8.54 -6.63 -7.90
CA THR A 20 -8.80 -5.87 -9.13
C THR A 20 -9.15 -4.43 -8.80
N PHE A 21 -9.14 -3.59 -9.84
CA PHE A 21 -9.60 -2.20 -9.75
C PHE A 21 -11.01 -2.11 -9.15
N ALA A 22 -11.93 -2.94 -9.66
CA ALA A 22 -13.32 -2.92 -9.19
C ALA A 22 -13.44 -3.34 -7.73
N GLU A 23 -12.70 -4.38 -7.34
CA GLU A 23 -12.67 -4.82 -5.93
C GLU A 23 -12.11 -3.74 -5.02
N ALA A 24 -11.06 -3.06 -5.47
CA ALA A 24 -10.47 -1.96 -4.68
C ALA A 24 -11.46 -0.82 -4.52
N GLN A 25 -12.18 -0.44 -5.57
CA GLN A 25 -13.20 0.61 -5.48
C GLN A 25 -14.30 0.24 -4.50
N ASP A 26 -14.77 -1.00 -4.52
CA ASP A 26 -15.79 -1.47 -3.60
C ASP A 26 -15.32 -1.40 -2.16
N MET A 27 -14.08 -1.82 -1.90
CA MET A 27 -13.49 -1.75 -0.56
C MET A 27 -13.33 -0.31 -0.09
N MET A 28 -12.86 0.56 -0.98
CA MET A 28 -12.61 1.98 -0.64
C MET A 28 -13.90 2.74 -0.36
N ALA A 29 -15.01 2.28 -0.89
CA ALA A 29 -16.32 2.89 -0.62
C ALA A 29 -16.83 2.58 0.79
N LYS A 30 -16.24 1.61 1.47
CA LYS A 30 -16.63 1.22 2.82
C LYS A 30 -15.80 1.94 3.86
N PRO A 31 -16.39 2.31 5.01
CA PRO A 31 -15.61 2.89 6.10
C PRO A 31 -14.61 1.86 6.64
N GLY A 32 -13.51 2.35 7.21
CA GLY A 32 -12.50 1.47 7.79
C GLY A 32 -11.50 0.92 6.77
N THR A 33 -11.41 1.51 5.60
CA THR A 33 -10.43 1.13 4.57
C THR A 33 -9.33 2.18 4.51
N LEU A 34 -8.08 1.73 4.56
CA LEU A 34 -6.89 2.57 4.41
C LEU A 34 -6.16 2.14 3.15
N VAL A 35 -5.91 3.09 2.25
CA VAL A 35 -5.09 2.84 1.04
C VAL A 35 -3.72 3.46 1.28
N VAL A 36 -2.67 2.69 1.03
CA VAL A 36 -1.29 3.12 1.29
C VAL A 36 -0.47 3.03 0.01
N ASP A 37 0.12 4.15 -0.37
CA ASP A 37 1.08 4.23 -1.46
C ASP A 37 2.47 4.00 -0.87
N VAL A 38 3.13 2.92 -1.26
CA VAL A 38 4.45 2.58 -0.72
C VAL A 38 5.61 2.94 -1.66
N ARG A 39 5.33 3.79 -2.65
CA ARG A 39 6.37 4.32 -3.54
C ARG A 39 7.18 5.40 -2.83
N ASP A 40 8.28 5.79 -3.47
CA ASP A 40 9.09 6.90 -2.95
C ASP A 40 8.48 8.26 -3.32
N ALA A 41 8.78 9.28 -2.52
CA ALA A 41 8.21 10.61 -2.70
C ALA A 41 8.37 11.18 -4.12
N PRO A 42 9.54 11.07 -4.79
CA PRO A 42 9.66 11.58 -6.15
C PRO A 42 8.68 10.95 -7.15
N GLU A 43 8.37 9.66 -6.99
CA GLU A 43 7.39 8.99 -7.83
C GLU A 43 5.99 9.59 -7.62
N VAL A 44 5.63 9.79 -6.36
CA VAL A 44 4.32 10.36 -6.01
C VAL A 44 4.19 11.79 -6.52
N GLU A 45 5.23 12.59 -6.38
CA GLU A 45 5.24 13.97 -6.87
C GLU A 45 5.05 14.02 -8.38
N LYS A 46 5.66 13.09 -9.10
CA LYS A 46 5.61 13.06 -10.56
C LYS A 46 4.24 12.66 -11.11
N THR A 47 3.61 11.66 -10.51
CA THR A 47 2.40 11.04 -11.08
C THR A 47 1.13 11.34 -10.30
N GLY A 48 1.24 11.87 -9.08
CA GLY A 48 0.13 11.89 -8.13
C GLY A 48 -0.04 10.53 -7.47
N LYS A 49 -1.05 10.39 -6.67
CA LYS A 49 -1.36 9.15 -5.95
C LYS A 49 -2.86 8.86 -6.03
N VAL A 50 -3.26 7.66 -5.67
CA VAL A 50 -4.69 7.32 -5.54
C VAL A 50 -5.33 8.33 -4.58
N ALA A 51 -6.45 8.90 -4.99
CA ALA A 51 -7.14 9.90 -4.18
C ALA A 51 -7.47 9.33 -2.79
N GLY A 52 -7.08 10.06 -1.74
CA GLY A 52 -7.28 9.65 -0.36
C GLY A 52 -6.24 8.70 0.19
N ALA A 53 -5.26 8.27 -0.60
CA ALA A 53 -4.22 7.35 -0.12
C ALA A 53 -3.26 8.06 0.84
N LEU A 54 -2.82 7.32 1.84
CA LEU A 54 -1.73 7.73 2.71
C LEU A 54 -0.42 7.34 2.05
N HIS A 55 0.52 8.27 1.95
CA HIS A 55 1.84 7.97 1.43
C HIS A 55 2.78 7.55 2.54
N VAL A 56 3.26 6.32 2.49
CA VAL A 56 4.28 5.81 3.40
C VAL A 56 5.25 5.01 2.56
N SER A 57 6.46 5.54 2.33
CA SER A 57 7.45 4.82 1.54
C SER A 57 7.76 3.45 2.16
N ARG A 58 8.09 2.48 1.32
CA ARG A 58 8.31 1.10 1.77
C ARG A 58 9.29 1.02 2.94
N GLY A 59 10.33 1.85 2.92
CA GLY A 59 11.34 1.86 3.98
C GLY A 59 10.83 2.28 5.35
N MET A 60 9.69 2.97 5.42
CA MET A 60 9.10 3.44 6.67
C MET A 60 7.85 2.66 7.08
N LEU A 61 7.43 1.68 6.27
CA LEU A 61 6.13 1.04 6.47
C LEU A 61 5.99 0.39 7.85
N GLU A 62 6.95 -0.43 8.26
CA GLU A 62 6.90 -1.09 9.56
C GLU A 62 6.86 -0.09 10.71
N PHE A 63 7.66 0.98 10.58
CA PHE A 63 7.75 1.99 11.62
C PHE A 63 6.46 2.81 11.76
N ARG A 64 5.76 3.03 10.66
CA ARG A 64 4.48 3.74 10.68
C ARG A 64 3.33 2.85 11.12
N ALA A 65 3.41 1.56 10.83
CA ALA A 65 2.31 0.63 11.07
C ALA A 65 2.30 0.05 12.49
N ASP A 66 3.45 -0.18 13.09
CA ASP A 66 3.54 -0.82 14.40
C ASP A 66 3.17 0.16 15.52
N PRO A 67 2.12 -0.14 16.31
CA PRO A 67 1.74 0.75 17.42
C PRO A 67 2.83 0.97 18.46
N ALA A 68 3.78 0.04 18.58
CA ALA A 68 4.89 0.16 19.52
C ALA A 68 6.02 1.07 19.01
N SER A 69 5.98 1.43 17.72
CA SER A 69 6.99 2.28 17.12
C SER A 69 6.78 3.75 17.51
N PRO A 70 7.86 4.51 17.76
CA PRO A 70 7.72 5.95 18.01
C PRO A 70 7.24 6.73 16.77
N TYR A 71 7.27 6.10 15.59
CA TYR A 71 6.83 6.73 14.33
C TYR A 71 5.42 6.28 13.93
N HIS A 72 4.69 5.62 14.79
CA HIS A 72 3.37 5.07 14.48
C HIS A 72 2.41 6.13 13.96
N ASP A 73 1.76 5.83 12.84
CA ASP A 73 0.70 6.64 12.27
C ASP A 73 -0.65 6.01 12.67
N LYS A 74 -1.50 6.80 13.29
CA LYS A 74 -2.79 6.33 13.83
C LYS A 74 -3.75 5.82 12.77
N SER A 75 -3.49 6.12 11.48
CA SER A 75 -4.29 5.59 10.39
C SER A 75 -4.20 4.06 10.31
N PHE A 76 -3.09 3.48 10.77
CA PHE A 76 -2.94 2.03 10.81
C PHE A 76 -3.62 1.47 12.06
N ALA A 77 -4.65 0.66 11.85
CA ALA A 77 -5.34 -0.05 12.93
C ALA A 77 -5.61 -1.49 12.48
N LYS A 78 -5.49 -2.43 13.40
CA LYS A 78 -5.54 -3.87 13.09
C LYS A 78 -6.88 -4.32 12.53
N ASP A 79 -7.95 -3.60 12.82
CA ASP A 79 -9.30 -3.91 12.36
C ASP A 79 -9.63 -3.30 11.00
N LYS A 80 -8.75 -2.47 10.45
CA LYS A 80 -8.99 -1.87 9.15
C LYS A 80 -8.67 -2.81 8.00
N THR A 81 -9.33 -2.59 6.88
CA THR A 81 -8.93 -3.16 5.60
C THR A 81 -7.84 -2.26 5.03
N ILE A 82 -6.69 -2.83 4.71
CA ILE A 82 -5.54 -2.07 4.22
C ILE A 82 -5.20 -2.52 2.81
N ILE A 83 -5.15 -1.58 1.89
CA ILE A 83 -4.83 -1.83 0.49
C ILE A 83 -3.52 -1.12 0.17
N LEU A 84 -2.53 -1.86 -0.29
CA LEU A 84 -1.24 -1.30 -0.70
C LEU A 84 -1.11 -1.32 -2.21
N TYR A 85 -0.38 -0.34 -2.74
CA TYR A 85 0.04 -0.35 -4.14
C TYR A 85 1.40 0.32 -4.28
N CYS A 86 2.06 0.06 -5.40
CA CYS A 86 3.30 0.73 -5.76
C CYS A 86 3.31 0.98 -7.27
N ALA A 87 4.48 1.08 -7.88
CA ALA A 87 4.56 1.30 -9.34
C ALA A 87 4.17 0.05 -10.14
N SER A 88 4.65 -1.13 -9.71
CA SER A 88 4.45 -2.38 -10.45
C SER A 88 3.86 -3.53 -9.62
N GLY A 89 3.71 -3.33 -8.32
CA GLY A 89 3.14 -4.33 -7.42
C GLY A 89 4.13 -5.12 -6.58
N GLY A 90 5.44 -4.96 -6.80
CA GLY A 90 6.46 -5.70 -6.07
C GLY A 90 6.67 -5.19 -4.65
N ARG A 91 6.94 -3.91 -4.50
CA ARG A 91 7.13 -3.29 -3.17
C ARG A 91 5.86 -3.44 -2.34
N SER A 92 4.70 -3.30 -2.96
CA SER A 92 3.43 -3.45 -2.26
C SER A 92 3.15 -4.89 -1.85
N ALA A 93 3.56 -5.88 -2.66
CA ALA A 93 3.45 -7.28 -2.26
C ALA A 93 4.27 -7.56 -1.00
N LEU A 94 5.54 -7.15 -1.00
CA LEU A 94 6.42 -7.33 0.15
C LEU A 94 5.91 -6.56 1.37
N GLY A 95 5.45 -5.34 1.17
CA GLY A 95 4.91 -4.51 2.25
C GLY A 95 3.65 -5.12 2.84
N ALA A 96 2.75 -5.62 2.01
CA ALA A 96 1.52 -6.23 2.47
C ALA A 96 1.79 -7.49 3.30
N LYS A 97 2.74 -8.33 2.87
CA LYS A 97 3.14 -9.48 3.66
C LYS A 97 3.71 -9.05 5.02
N THR A 98 4.53 -8.02 5.02
CA THR A 98 5.08 -7.47 6.26
C THR A 98 3.97 -7.03 7.22
N LEU A 99 2.93 -6.36 6.71
CA LEU A 99 1.80 -5.96 7.54
C LEU A 99 1.04 -7.17 8.10
N LYS A 100 0.87 -8.22 7.30
CA LYS A 100 0.27 -9.46 7.81
C LYS A 100 1.10 -10.06 8.93
N ASP A 101 2.41 -10.09 8.78
CA ASP A 101 3.31 -10.59 9.81
C ASP A 101 3.24 -9.73 11.09
N LEU A 102 2.93 -8.44 10.95
CA LEU A 102 2.71 -7.55 12.09
C LEU A 102 1.34 -7.72 12.74
N GLY A 103 0.48 -8.56 12.17
CA GLY A 103 -0.82 -8.86 12.76
C GLY A 103 -2.02 -8.17 12.13
N PHE A 104 -1.84 -7.49 10.99
CA PHE A 104 -2.97 -6.92 10.25
C PHE A 104 -3.63 -8.05 9.45
N ALA A 105 -4.91 -8.31 9.72
CA ALA A 105 -5.61 -9.46 9.16
C ALA A 105 -6.13 -9.23 7.73
N HIS A 106 -6.50 -7.99 7.42
CA HIS A 106 -7.20 -7.66 6.16
C HIS A 106 -6.32 -6.79 5.29
N VAL A 107 -5.34 -7.40 4.62
CA VAL A 107 -4.35 -6.69 3.80
C VAL A 107 -4.41 -7.22 2.38
N TYR A 108 -4.42 -6.30 1.41
CA TYR A 108 -4.57 -6.63 -0.01
C TYR A 108 -3.56 -5.85 -0.84
N ASN A 109 -3.18 -6.42 -1.99
CA ASN A 109 -2.28 -5.78 -2.94
C ASN A 109 -3.06 -5.34 -4.18
N LEU A 110 -3.21 -4.03 -4.36
CA LEU A 110 -3.82 -3.47 -5.58
C LEU A 110 -2.86 -3.53 -6.76
N GLY A 111 -1.56 -3.44 -6.49
CA GLY A 111 -0.52 -3.63 -7.49
C GLY A 111 -0.01 -2.33 -8.08
N ALA A 112 -0.27 -2.10 -9.36
CA ALA A 112 0.37 -1.02 -10.11
C ALA A 112 -0.49 0.24 -10.15
N PHE A 113 0.08 1.36 -9.75
CA PHE A 113 -0.60 2.66 -9.83
C PHE A 113 -1.06 2.96 -11.26
N LYS A 114 -0.25 2.62 -12.26
CA LYS A 114 -0.59 2.84 -13.66
C LYS A 114 -1.92 2.18 -14.02
N ASP A 115 -2.13 0.95 -13.58
CA ASP A 115 -3.37 0.23 -13.86
C ASP A 115 -4.58 0.92 -13.21
N TRP A 116 -4.42 1.42 -11.99
CA TRP A 116 -5.47 2.20 -11.33
C TRP A 116 -5.83 3.44 -12.16
N ALA A 117 -4.82 4.21 -12.55
CA ALA A 117 -5.02 5.47 -13.29
C ALA A 117 -5.63 5.21 -14.67
N GLU A 118 -5.15 4.20 -15.39
CA GLU A 118 -5.66 3.85 -16.72
C GLU A 118 -7.06 3.28 -16.68
N SER A 119 -7.46 2.71 -15.57
CA SER A 119 -8.82 2.19 -15.38
C SER A 119 -9.83 3.28 -14.99
N GLY A 120 -9.38 4.51 -14.87
CA GLY A 120 -10.26 5.63 -14.54
C GLY A 120 -10.37 5.92 -13.05
N GLY A 121 -9.49 5.36 -12.24
CA GLY A 121 -9.47 5.62 -10.81
C GLY A 121 -9.10 7.05 -10.47
N ALA A 122 -9.67 7.59 -9.42
CA ALA A 122 -9.40 8.96 -9.00
C ALA A 122 -7.96 9.11 -8.51
N VAL A 123 -7.31 10.16 -8.99
CA VAL A 123 -5.92 10.48 -8.67
C VAL A 123 -5.88 11.90 -8.12
N GLU A 124 -5.11 12.10 -7.05
CA GLU A 124 -4.86 13.44 -6.53
C GLU A 124 -3.37 13.70 -6.53
N HIS A 125 -3.02 14.93 -6.78
CA HIS A 125 -1.63 15.35 -6.64
C HIS A 125 -1.44 15.82 -5.21
N PRO A 126 -0.33 15.44 -4.57
CA PRO A 126 -0.05 15.94 -3.23
C PRO A 126 -0.09 17.46 -3.25
N ILE A 127 -0.55 18.02 -2.16
CA ILE A 127 -0.42 19.45 -1.96
C ILE A 127 1.06 19.75 -2.04
N ASP A 128 1.38 20.81 -2.75
CA ASP A 128 2.76 21.19 -2.94
C ASP A 128 3.49 21.23 -1.62
N SER A 129 4.47 20.33 -1.49
CA SER A 129 5.24 20.21 -0.26
C SER A 129 6.12 21.44 0.02
N GLY A 130 6.23 22.30 -0.95
CA GLY A 130 6.85 23.61 -0.71
C GLY A 130 6.07 24.44 0.26
N MET A 131 4.91 24.00 0.53
CA MET A 131 4.14 24.60 1.59
C MET A 131 4.68 24.20 2.92
#